data_430a48cdc9168fd8e4f944b137fb786d
#
_entry.id   430a48cdc9168fd8e4f944b137fb786d
#
_cell.length_a   1.000
_cell.length_b   1.000
_cell.length_c   1.000
_cell.angle_alpha   90.00
_cell.angle_beta   90.00
_cell.angle_gamma   90.00
#
_symmetry.space_group_name_H-M   'P 1'
#
loop_
_entity.id
_entity.type
_entity.pdbx_description
1 polymer ?
#
loop_
_entity_poly.entity_id
_entity_poly.type
_entity_poly.pdbx_seq_one_letter_code
_entity_poly.pdbx_strand_id
1 'polypeptide(L)'
;MAATPESKVKDKIKAVLKKHGVYYAMPIGSGYGNSGVPDFLCCAAGHFLAVEAKAGKNPTTALQDKHLGQIVAQGGTALVINETNINELDELLESLV
;
A
#
# COMPACT_ATOMS: atom_id res chain seq x y z
N MET A 1 -17.68 -9.60 13.16
CA MET A 1 -16.25 -9.60 13.45
C MET A 1 -15.76 -8.17 13.56
N ALA A 2 -15.05 -7.86 14.62
CA ALA A 2 -14.56 -6.51 14.83
C ALA A 2 -13.43 -6.19 13.85
N ALA A 3 -13.50 -5.03 13.23
CA ALA A 3 -12.43 -4.55 12.35
C ALA A 3 -11.24 -4.09 13.20
N THR A 4 -10.04 -4.47 12.81
CA THR A 4 -8.82 -3.96 13.44
C THR A 4 -8.53 -2.55 12.94
N PRO A 5 -7.76 -1.74 13.67
CA PRO A 5 -7.35 -0.42 13.16
C PRO A 5 -6.67 -0.51 11.80
N GLU A 6 -5.82 -1.51 11.59
CA GLU A 6 -5.13 -1.65 10.30
C GLU A 6 -6.10 -2.02 9.19
N SER A 7 -7.10 -2.88 9.45
CA SER A 7 -8.07 -3.22 8.43
C SER A 7 -8.92 -2.02 8.02
N LYS A 8 -9.15 -1.09 8.94
CA LYS A 8 -9.85 0.15 8.61
C LYS A 8 -9.03 1.02 7.67
N VAL A 9 -7.72 1.06 7.87
CA VAL A 9 -6.82 1.77 6.95
C VAL A 9 -6.87 1.11 5.57
N LYS A 10 -6.81 -0.22 5.53
CA LYS A 10 -6.91 -0.95 4.26
C LYS A 10 -8.21 -0.64 3.52
N ASP A 11 -9.31 -0.54 4.24
CA ASP A 11 -10.60 -0.21 3.62
C ASP A 11 -10.57 1.19 3.00
N LYS A 12 -9.95 2.15 3.67
CA LYS A 12 -9.81 3.50 3.13
C LYS A 12 -8.91 3.53 1.90
N ILE A 13 -7.82 2.75 1.92
CA ILE A 13 -6.94 2.62 0.76
C ILE A 13 -7.72 2.05 -0.43
N LYS A 14 -8.50 0.98 -0.21
CA LYS A 14 -9.32 0.40 -1.28
C LYS A 14 -10.27 1.42 -1.89
N ALA A 15 -10.90 2.25 -1.05
CA ALA A 15 -11.83 3.25 -1.52
C ALA A 15 -11.12 4.26 -2.45
N VAL A 16 -9.93 4.69 -2.08
CA VAL A 16 -9.14 5.62 -2.89
C VAL A 16 -8.72 4.97 -4.20
N LEU A 17 -8.24 3.72 -4.16
CA LEU A 17 -7.84 3.00 -5.36
C LEU A 17 -9.02 2.84 -6.32
N LYS A 18 -10.19 2.50 -5.81
CA LYS A 18 -11.39 2.37 -6.63
C LYS A 18 -11.83 3.69 -7.22
N LYS A 19 -11.75 4.76 -6.45
CA LYS A 19 -12.09 6.11 -6.92
C LYS A 19 -11.30 6.48 -8.17
N HIS A 20 -10.03 6.07 -8.24
CA HIS A 20 -9.16 6.38 -9.36
C HIS A 20 -9.10 5.28 -10.42
N GLY A 21 -9.88 4.22 -10.27
CA GLY A 21 -9.90 3.13 -11.24
C GLY A 21 -8.60 2.35 -11.32
N VAL A 22 -7.85 2.27 -10.22
CA VAL A 22 -6.55 1.61 -10.17
C VAL A 22 -6.72 0.09 -10.16
N TYR A 23 -5.94 -0.61 -10.96
CA TYR A 23 -5.85 -2.07 -10.85
C TYR A 23 -4.96 -2.41 -9.66
N TYR A 24 -5.43 -3.28 -8.77
CA TYR A 24 -4.61 -3.67 -7.63
C TYR A 24 -4.85 -5.11 -7.23
N ALA A 25 -3.86 -5.69 -6.57
CA ALA A 25 -3.94 -7.00 -5.96
C ALA A 25 -3.51 -6.87 -4.50
N MET A 26 -4.09 -7.69 -3.65
CA MET A 26 -3.73 -7.75 -2.23
C MET A 26 -3.09 -9.12 -1.99
N PRO A 27 -1.76 -9.21 -1.95
CA PRO A 27 -1.09 -10.49 -1.73
C PRO A 27 -1.48 -11.09 -0.38
N ILE A 28 -1.70 -12.39 -0.35
CA ILE A 28 -1.99 -13.09 0.89
C ILE A 28 -0.67 -13.43 1.56
N GLY A 29 -0.45 -12.89 2.75
CA GLY A 29 0.72 -13.24 3.54
C GLY A 29 0.58 -14.66 4.03
N SER A 30 1.53 -15.51 3.69
CA SER A 30 1.57 -16.89 4.19
C SER A 30 2.89 -17.10 4.91
N GLY A 31 3.01 -18.21 5.58
CA GLY A 31 4.24 -18.56 6.28
C GLY A 31 5.41 -18.94 5.37
N TYR A 32 5.30 -18.75 4.07
CA TYR A 32 6.29 -19.23 3.11
C TYR A 32 7.13 -18.11 2.51
N GLY A 33 7.61 -17.20 3.33
CA GLY A 33 8.59 -16.22 2.88
C GLY A 33 8.02 -15.00 2.19
N ASN A 34 6.69 -14.86 2.16
CA ASN A 34 6.06 -13.67 1.60
C ASN A 34 5.78 -12.59 2.66
N SER A 35 6.33 -12.77 3.85
CA SER A 35 6.26 -11.73 4.89
C SER A 35 6.97 -10.49 4.40
N GLY A 36 6.36 -9.35 4.58
CA GLY A 36 6.95 -8.09 4.15
C GLY A 36 6.55 -7.64 2.75
N VAL A 37 5.85 -8.48 1.98
CA VAL A 37 5.26 -8.04 0.72
C VAL A 37 4.21 -6.96 1.06
N PRO A 38 4.21 -5.81 0.35
CA PRO A 38 3.25 -4.76 0.62
C PRO A 38 1.80 -5.25 0.52
N ASP A 39 0.93 -4.63 1.29
CA ASP A 39 -0.49 -5.02 1.33
C ASP A 39 -1.19 -4.86 -0.02
N PHE A 40 -0.78 -3.88 -0.82
CA PHE A 40 -1.36 -3.62 -2.13
C PHE A 40 -0.25 -3.48 -3.16
N LEU A 41 -0.41 -4.20 -4.27
CA LEU A 41 0.44 -4.03 -5.44
C LEU A 41 -0.45 -3.50 -6.56
N CYS A 42 -0.12 -2.34 -7.09
CA CYS A 42 -1.01 -1.60 -7.98
C CYS A 42 -0.36 -1.26 -9.30
N CYS A 43 -1.19 -1.18 -10.33
CA CYS A 43 -0.82 -0.57 -11.60
C CYS A 43 -1.75 0.62 -11.83
N ALA A 44 -1.18 1.82 -11.85
CA ALA A 44 -1.95 3.05 -11.96
C ALA A 44 -1.36 3.91 -13.08
N ALA A 45 -2.12 4.13 -14.15
CA ALA A 45 -1.68 4.92 -15.30
C ALA A 45 -0.31 4.46 -15.84
N GLY A 46 -0.07 3.15 -15.84
CA GLY A 46 1.18 2.58 -16.30
C GLY A 46 2.32 2.58 -15.28
N HIS A 47 2.07 3.05 -14.06
CA HIS A 47 3.08 3.09 -13.00
C HIS A 47 2.84 1.98 -11.98
N PHE A 48 3.93 1.36 -11.53
CA PHE A 48 3.86 0.39 -10.45
C PHE A 48 3.88 1.12 -9.12
N LEU A 49 2.88 0.83 -8.28
CA LEU A 49 2.75 1.45 -6.97
C LEU A 49 2.50 0.37 -5.93
N ALA A 50 3.28 0.38 -4.86
CA ALA A 50 3.05 -0.49 -3.71
C ALA A 50 2.58 0.34 -2.53
N VAL A 51 1.59 -0.16 -1.80
CA VAL A 51 1.06 0.53 -0.62
C VAL A 51 1.07 -0.43 0.55
N GLU A 52 1.71 -0.02 1.63
CA GLU A 52 1.72 -0.74 2.90
C GLU A 52 0.83 0.00 3.89
N ALA A 53 -0.14 -0.71 4.49
CA ALA A 53 -1.04 -0.12 5.46
C ALA A 53 -0.51 -0.32 6.86
N LYS A 54 -0.53 0.73 7.66
CA LYS A 54 -0.17 0.69 9.07
C LYS A 54 -1.20 1.47 9.88
N ALA A 55 -1.41 1.04 11.12
CA ALA A 55 -2.30 1.75 12.03
C ALA A 55 -1.48 2.63 12.97
N GLY A 56 -1.88 3.90 13.09
CA GLY A 56 -1.25 4.83 14.02
C GLY A 56 0.24 5.00 13.74
N LYS A 57 1.04 4.86 14.78
CA LYS A 57 2.48 5.04 14.69
C LYS A 57 3.24 3.71 14.58
N ASN A 58 2.55 2.63 14.27
CA ASN A 58 3.22 1.34 14.10
C ASN A 58 4.22 1.42 12.96
N PRO A 59 5.49 1.05 13.21
CA PRO A 59 6.51 1.15 12.16
C PRO A 59 6.43 -0.03 11.21
N THR A 60 7.03 0.13 10.04
CA THR A 60 7.28 -1.00 9.15
C THR A 60 8.34 -1.90 9.76
N THR A 61 8.29 -3.17 9.40
CA THR A 61 9.34 -4.13 9.80
C THR A 61 10.52 -4.02 8.84
N ALA A 62 11.67 -4.58 9.24
CA ALA A 62 12.84 -4.59 8.38
C ALA A 62 12.57 -5.33 7.06
N LEU A 63 11.78 -6.40 7.10
CA LEU A 63 11.45 -7.14 5.87
C LEU A 63 10.51 -6.33 4.98
N GLN A 64 9.56 -5.60 5.55
CA GLN A 64 8.71 -4.69 4.78
C GLN A 64 9.55 -3.59 4.13
N ASP A 65 10.49 -3.01 4.87
CA ASP A 65 11.38 -1.97 4.32
C ASP A 65 12.20 -2.51 3.16
N LYS A 66 12.65 -3.76 3.24
CA LYS A 66 13.41 -4.40 2.18
C LYS A 66 12.58 -4.49 0.90
N HIS A 67 11.33 -4.93 1.00
CA HIS A 67 10.45 -5.04 -0.16
C HIS A 67 10.15 -3.66 -0.76
N LEU A 68 9.83 -2.68 0.08
CA LEU A 68 9.55 -1.33 -0.39
C LEU A 68 10.77 -0.72 -1.08
N GLY A 69 11.96 -0.93 -0.51
CA GLY A 69 13.21 -0.44 -1.10
C GLY A 69 13.52 -1.07 -2.45
N GLN A 70 13.25 -2.37 -2.61
CA GLN A 70 13.46 -3.05 -3.88
C GLN A 70 12.53 -2.51 -4.97
N ILE A 71 11.29 -2.21 -4.61
CA ILE A 71 10.32 -1.64 -5.56
C ILE A 71 10.80 -0.28 -6.03
N VAL A 72 11.23 0.57 -5.11
CA VAL A 72 11.73 1.90 -5.44
C VAL A 72 12.99 1.80 -6.30
N ALA A 73 13.90 0.88 -5.97
CA ALA A 73 15.13 0.69 -6.74
C ALA A 73 14.84 0.28 -8.19
N GLN A 74 13.72 -0.37 -8.45
CA GLN A 74 13.34 -0.78 -9.80
C GLN A 74 12.44 0.27 -10.49
N GLY A 75 12.32 1.45 -9.92
CA GLY A 75 11.57 2.54 -10.53
C GLY A 75 10.11 2.63 -10.15
N GLY A 76 9.65 1.76 -9.26
CA GLY A 76 8.29 1.85 -8.75
C GLY A 76 8.16 2.87 -7.64
N THR A 77 6.92 3.14 -7.23
CA THR A 77 6.63 4.01 -6.10
C THR A 77 6.16 3.16 -4.92
N ALA A 78 6.59 3.50 -3.73
CA ALA A 78 6.16 2.80 -2.52
C ALA A 78 5.69 3.80 -1.48
N LEU A 79 4.51 3.55 -0.91
CA LEU A 79 3.93 4.40 0.12
C LEU A 79 3.60 3.58 1.36
N VAL A 80 3.81 4.17 2.52
CA VAL A 80 3.31 3.66 3.79
C VAL A 80 2.18 4.58 4.21
N ILE A 81 0.97 4.03 4.31
CA ILE A 81 -0.25 4.82 4.55
C ILE A 81 -0.87 4.41 5.87
N ASN A 82 -1.22 5.40 6.67
CA ASN A 82 -2.02 5.21 7.86
C ASN A 82 -3.24 6.14 7.82
N GLU A 83 -3.99 6.21 8.92
CA GLU A 83 -5.22 7.01 8.97
C GLU A 83 -4.97 8.52 8.83
N THR A 84 -3.73 8.98 9.00
CA THR A 84 -3.40 10.41 8.95
C THR A 84 -2.93 10.90 7.59
N ASN A 85 -2.51 9.98 6.70
CA ASN A 85 -1.95 10.39 5.41
C ASN A 85 -2.61 9.73 4.20
N ILE A 86 -3.85 9.29 4.33
CA ILE A 86 -4.62 8.74 3.21
C ILE A 86 -4.63 9.70 2.02
N ASN A 87 -4.68 11.00 2.29
CA ASN A 87 -4.71 12.00 1.22
C ASN A 87 -3.44 12.01 0.37
N GLU A 88 -2.31 11.54 0.89
CA GLU A 88 -1.09 11.44 0.09
C GLU A 88 -1.27 10.45 -1.07
N LEU A 89 -1.97 9.33 -0.81
CA LEU A 89 -2.28 8.37 -1.86
C LEU A 89 -3.21 8.99 -2.91
N ASP A 90 -4.25 9.68 -2.47
CA ASP A 90 -5.21 10.33 -3.36
C ASP A 90 -4.50 11.37 -4.25
N GLU A 91 -3.66 12.20 -3.65
CA GLU A 91 -2.91 13.23 -4.39
C GLU A 91 -1.93 12.62 -5.38
N LEU A 92 -1.23 11.55 -4.98
CA LEU A 92 -0.32 10.88 -5.90
C LEU A 92 -1.07 10.33 -7.12
N LEU A 93 -2.20 9.66 -6.89
CA LEU A 93 -2.97 9.09 -8.00
C LEU A 93 -3.52 10.17 -8.93
N GLU A 94 -3.93 11.32 -8.39
CA GLU A 94 -4.35 12.44 -9.23
C GLU A 94 -3.21 12.96 -10.09
N SER A 95 -1.98 12.94 -9.57
CA SER A 95 -0.83 13.45 -10.30
C SER A 95 -0.40 12.55 -11.47
N LEU A 96 -0.86 11.29 -11.48
CA LEU A 96 -0.48 10.32 -12.52
C LEU A 96 -1.36 10.41 -13.76
N VAL A 97 -2.41 11.19 -13.71
CA VAL A 97 -3.38 11.28 -14.84
C VAL A 97 -2.94 12.34 -15.83
#